data_13da339b25762bc143348197a7571bc4
#
_entry.id   13da339b25762bc143348197a7571bc4
#
_cell.length_a   1.000
_cell.length_b   1.000
_cell.length_c   1.000
_cell.angle_alpha   90.00
_cell.angle_beta   90.00
_cell.angle_gamma   90.00
#
_symmetry.space_group_name_H-M   'P 1'
#
loop_
_entity.id
_entity.type
_entity.pdbx_description
1 polymer ?
#
loop_
_entity_poly.entity_id
_entity_poly.type
_entity_poly.pdbx_seq_one_letter_code
_entity_poly.pdbx_strand_id
1 'polypeptide(L)'
;ESTKKAARCFYALSQNRADRKRYPAVDPIDSYSKYLEYPEIAEYLNAKVDPQWVEKVNKAKNYILRGKEAYEQINILGDDGVPMEYHNRYWKSELIDFIILQQDAFDAIDSSTPMDRQEFMLNKVLEVCDAPVDFESFEDCSAHYKNIINIMRQMNYSEYKSADFEKYLEQLNTVTRHDN
;
A
#
# COMPACT_ATOMS: atom_id res chain seq x y z
N GLU A 1 -2.45 -27.02 -9.41
CA GLU A 1 -2.28 -26.94 -7.93
C GLU A 1 -0.98 -27.56 -7.42
N SER A 2 -0.56 -28.74 -7.93
CA SER A 2 0.69 -29.39 -7.52
C SER A 2 1.94 -28.58 -7.85
N THR A 3 1.98 -27.91 -8.99
CA THR A 3 3.09 -27.05 -9.42
C THR A 3 3.25 -25.81 -8.56
N LYS A 4 2.14 -25.20 -8.11
CA LYS A 4 2.16 -24.09 -7.16
C LYS A 4 2.81 -24.48 -5.84
N LYS A 5 2.52 -25.66 -5.31
CA LYS A 5 3.07 -26.14 -4.02
C LYS A 5 4.60 -26.35 -4.07
N ALA A 6 5.15 -26.68 -5.23
CA ALA A 6 6.58 -26.89 -5.42
C ALA A 6 7.38 -25.58 -5.63
N ALA A 7 6.73 -24.51 -6.08
CA ALA A 7 7.39 -23.24 -6.33
C ALA A 7 7.66 -22.47 -5.03
N ARG A 8 8.83 -21.82 -4.96
CA ARG A 8 9.17 -20.92 -3.84
C ARG A 8 8.55 -19.53 -4.00
N CYS A 9 8.40 -19.08 -5.24
CA CYS A 9 7.71 -17.86 -5.60
C CYS A 9 6.70 -18.12 -6.70
N PHE A 10 5.57 -17.44 -6.65
CA PHE A 10 4.53 -17.46 -7.66
C PHE A 10 3.96 -16.06 -7.82
N TYR A 11 3.92 -15.57 -9.04
CA TYR A 11 3.33 -14.30 -9.41
C TYR A 11 2.08 -14.56 -10.25
N ALA A 12 0.91 -14.26 -9.69
CA ALA A 12 -0.35 -14.29 -10.39
C ALA A 12 -0.53 -12.97 -11.16
N LEU A 13 -0.83 -13.05 -12.45
CA LEU A 13 -1.24 -11.87 -13.23
C LEU A 13 -2.73 -11.60 -12.99
N SER A 14 -3.07 -10.33 -12.81
CA SER A 14 -4.43 -9.88 -12.56
C SER A 14 -4.95 -9.08 -13.74
N GLN A 15 -5.98 -9.61 -14.43
CA GLN A 15 -6.67 -8.88 -15.48
C GLN A 15 -7.30 -7.59 -14.95
N ASN A 16 -7.92 -7.62 -13.77
CA ASN A 16 -8.52 -6.47 -13.13
C ASN A 16 -7.51 -5.32 -12.91
N ARG A 17 -6.28 -5.64 -12.46
CA ARG A 17 -5.21 -4.64 -12.31
C ARG A 17 -4.80 -4.05 -13.65
N ALA A 18 -4.66 -4.87 -14.69
CA ALA A 18 -4.32 -4.43 -16.04
C ALA A 18 -5.40 -3.50 -16.62
N ASP A 19 -6.67 -3.85 -16.49
CA ASP A 19 -7.81 -3.06 -16.94
C ASP A 19 -7.88 -1.69 -16.24
N ARG A 20 -7.52 -1.65 -14.95
CA ARG A 20 -7.41 -0.43 -14.15
C ARG A 20 -6.08 0.32 -14.36
N LYS A 21 -5.23 -0.12 -15.29
CA LYS A 21 -3.89 0.42 -15.59
C LYS A 21 -2.97 0.47 -14.37
N ARG A 22 -3.05 -0.56 -13.50
CA ARG A 22 -2.22 -0.70 -12.32
C ARG A 22 -1.08 -1.65 -12.59
N TYR A 23 0.10 -1.11 -12.75
CA TYR A 23 1.30 -1.86 -13.09
C TYR A 23 2.35 -1.81 -11.97
N PRO A 24 3.09 -2.91 -11.73
CA PRO A 24 2.95 -4.22 -12.39
C PRO A 24 1.58 -4.87 -12.09
N ALA A 25 0.99 -5.52 -13.10
CA ALA A 25 -0.35 -6.14 -12.99
C ALA A 25 -0.29 -7.50 -12.28
N VAL A 26 0.45 -7.57 -11.19
CA VAL A 26 0.62 -8.74 -10.32
C VAL A 26 -0.39 -8.68 -9.19
N ASP A 27 -1.17 -9.76 -9.01
CA ASP A 27 -2.14 -9.85 -7.91
C ASP A 27 -1.39 -10.02 -6.57
N PRO A 28 -1.55 -9.08 -5.63
CA PRO A 28 -0.81 -9.12 -4.36
C PRO A 28 -1.33 -10.17 -3.37
N ILE A 29 -2.55 -10.70 -3.59
CA ILE A 29 -3.19 -11.69 -2.72
C ILE A 29 -2.92 -13.09 -3.24
N ASP A 30 -3.12 -13.31 -4.54
CA ASP A 30 -2.93 -14.62 -5.17
C ASP A 30 -1.46 -14.94 -5.45
N SER A 31 -0.59 -13.94 -5.42
CA SER A 31 0.85 -14.10 -5.49
C SER A 31 1.44 -14.44 -4.14
N TYR A 32 2.52 -15.21 -4.12
CA TYR A 32 3.23 -15.49 -2.89
C TYR A 32 4.75 -15.59 -3.12
N SER A 33 5.48 -15.34 -2.04
CA SER A 33 6.89 -15.66 -1.90
C SER A 33 7.10 -16.31 -0.54
N LYS A 34 7.73 -17.50 -0.54
CA LYS A 34 8.07 -18.22 0.67
C LYS A 34 9.37 -17.72 1.31
N TYR A 35 10.07 -16.78 0.69
CA TYR A 35 11.36 -16.33 1.20
C TYR A 35 11.26 -15.67 2.59
N LEU A 36 10.16 -14.96 2.88
CA LEU A 36 9.95 -14.40 4.22
C LEU A 36 9.63 -15.45 5.30
N GLU A 37 9.32 -16.69 4.90
CA GLU A 37 9.07 -17.81 5.82
C GLU A 37 10.39 -18.48 6.27
N TYR A 38 11.51 -18.24 5.57
CA TYR A 38 12.81 -18.74 5.96
C TYR A 38 13.41 -17.88 7.08
N PRO A 39 13.70 -18.48 8.25
CA PRO A 39 14.21 -17.72 9.43
C PRO A 39 15.44 -16.88 9.08
N GLU A 40 16.38 -17.42 8.32
CA GLU A 40 17.64 -16.74 7.96
C GLU A 40 17.39 -15.46 7.13
N ILE A 41 16.39 -15.50 6.24
CA ILE A 41 16.03 -14.35 5.40
C ILE A 41 15.25 -13.33 6.23
N ALA A 42 14.32 -13.79 7.06
CA ALA A 42 13.55 -12.94 7.95
C ALA A 42 14.48 -12.20 8.94
N GLU A 43 15.42 -12.92 9.56
CA GLU A 43 16.44 -12.35 10.46
C GLU A 43 17.34 -11.35 9.74
N TYR A 44 17.79 -11.68 8.51
CA TYR A 44 18.60 -10.76 7.71
C TYR A 44 17.86 -9.46 7.39
N LEU A 45 16.59 -9.55 6.95
CA LEU A 45 15.78 -8.38 6.62
C LEU A 45 15.45 -7.55 7.86
N ASN A 46 15.12 -8.21 8.97
CA ASN A 46 14.88 -7.52 10.23
C ASN A 46 16.15 -6.83 10.78
N ALA A 47 17.32 -7.37 10.52
CA ALA A 47 18.59 -6.78 10.95
C ALA A 47 19.08 -5.64 10.03
N LYS A 48 18.76 -5.69 8.72
CA LYS A 48 19.33 -4.81 7.71
C LYS A 48 18.38 -3.71 7.23
N VAL A 49 17.08 -3.94 7.32
CA VAL A 49 16.06 -2.99 6.84
C VAL A 49 15.37 -2.35 8.04
N ASP A 50 14.51 -3.11 8.70
CA ASP A 50 13.71 -2.66 9.85
C ASP A 50 13.50 -3.85 10.78
N PRO A 51 13.69 -3.71 12.12
CA PRO A 51 13.50 -4.82 13.07
C PRO A 51 12.13 -5.50 12.99
N GLN A 52 11.12 -4.82 12.47
CA GLN A 52 9.75 -5.32 12.30
C GLN A 52 9.37 -5.50 10.82
N TRP A 53 10.35 -5.61 9.90
CA TRP A 53 10.07 -5.63 8.46
C TRP A 53 9.05 -6.67 8.06
N VAL A 54 9.24 -7.92 8.48
CA VAL A 54 8.34 -9.03 8.15
C VAL A 54 6.93 -8.80 8.70
N GLU A 55 6.81 -8.28 9.91
CA GLU A 55 5.54 -7.95 10.54
C GLU A 55 4.81 -6.83 9.74
N LYS A 56 5.52 -5.78 9.36
CA LYS A 56 4.98 -4.66 8.57
C LYS A 56 4.52 -5.10 7.19
N VAL A 57 5.27 -5.96 6.51
CA VAL A 57 4.85 -6.56 5.23
C VAL A 57 3.57 -7.38 5.38
N ASN A 58 3.47 -8.20 6.43
CA ASN A 58 2.27 -8.99 6.71
C ASN A 58 1.07 -8.10 7.08
N LYS A 59 1.30 -7.02 7.80
CA LYS A 59 0.28 -6.02 8.11
C LYS A 59 -0.26 -5.35 6.84
N ALA A 60 0.62 -4.93 5.93
CA ALA A 60 0.22 -4.37 4.65
C ALA A 60 -0.62 -5.36 3.82
N LYS A 61 -0.22 -6.63 3.76
CA LYS A 61 -1.01 -7.70 3.10
C LYS A 61 -2.39 -7.84 3.71
N ASN A 62 -2.52 -7.76 5.03
CA ASN A 62 -3.80 -7.86 5.71
C ASN A 62 -4.72 -6.67 5.36
N TYR A 63 -4.17 -5.44 5.26
CA TYR A 63 -4.94 -4.29 4.78
C TYR A 63 -5.46 -4.49 3.36
N ILE A 64 -4.63 -5.02 2.45
CA ILE A 64 -5.03 -5.30 1.06
C ILE A 64 -6.15 -6.35 1.01
N LEU A 65 -6.04 -7.44 1.79
CA LEU A 65 -7.06 -8.47 1.85
C LEU A 65 -8.40 -7.92 2.35
N ARG A 66 -8.39 -7.18 3.46
CA ARG A 66 -9.60 -6.56 4.01
C ARG A 66 -10.19 -5.50 3.08
N GLY A 67 -9.36 -4.78 2.33
CA GLY A 67 -9.82 -3.83 1.32
C GLY A 67 -10.49 -4.50 0.14
N LYS A 68 -10.01 -5.67 -0.30
CA LYS A 68 -10.66 -6.49 -1.34
C LYS A 68 -12.04 -6.96 -0.88
N GLU A 69 -12.15 -7.50 0.34
CA GLU A 69 -13.43 -7.90 0.93
C GLU A 69 -14.40 -6.73 1.03
N ALA A 70 -13.92 -5.56 1.45
CA ALA A 70 -14.72 -4.34 1.53
C ALA A 70 -15.22 -3.90 0.14
N TYR A 71 -14.35 -3.91 -0.86
CA TYR A 71 -14.71 -3.58 -2.24
C TYR A 71 -15.81 -4.50 -2.81
N GLU A 72 -15.73 -5.80 -2.53
CA GLU A 72 -16.76 -6.76 -2.94
C GLU A 72 -18.13 -6.43 -2.31
N GLN A 73 -18.15 -6.05 -1.02
CA GLN A 73 -19.39 -5.66 -0.35
C GLN A 73 -19.97 -4.34 -0.89
N ILE A 74 -19.11 -3.34 -1.13
CA ILE A 74 -19.51 -2.06 -1.73
C ILE A 74 -20.12 -2.28 -3.12
N ASN A 75 -19.53 -3.15 -3.94
CA ASN A 75 -20.06 -3.47 -5.27
C ASN A 75 -21.42 -4.17 -5.24
N ILE A 76 -21.71 -4.95 -4.20
CA ILE A 76 -22.98 -5.67 -4.08
C ILE A 76 -24.08 -4.76 -3.52
N LEU A 77 -23.77 -3.96 -2.49
CA LEU A 77 -24.74 -3.21 -1.71
C LEU A 77 -24.84 -1.73 -2.08
N GLY A 78 -23.85 -1.22 -2.84
CA GLY A 78 -23.70 0.20 -3.12
C GLY A 78 -23.04 0.98 -1.98
N ASP A 79 -22.59 2.19 -2.28
CA ASP A 79 -21.86 3.05 -1.34
C ASP A 79 -22.67 3.35 -0.07
N ASP A 80 -23.97 3.64 -0.21
CA ASP A 80 -24.88 3.92 0.91
C ASP A 80 -25.30 2.66 1.68
N GLY A 81 -25.08 1.48 1.11
CA GLY A 81 -25.55 0.19 1.65
C GLY A 81 -24.57 -0.44 2.65
N VAL A 82 -23.38 0.12 2.83
CA VAL A 82 -22.33 -0.44 3.70
C VAL A 82 -21.94 0.57 4.80
N PRO A 83 -21.51 0.07 5.99
CA PRO A 83 -20.97 0.94 7.03
C PRO A 83 -19.72 1.68 6.57
N MET A 84 -19.45 2.88 7.11
CA MET A 84 -18.27 3.72 6.81
C MET A 84 -16.95 2.96 6.95
N GLU A 85 -16.89 2.00 7.86
CA GLU A 85 -15.71 1.15 8.06
C GLU A 85 -15.27 0.40 6.78
N TYR A 86 -16.22 0.02 5.90
CA TYR A 86 -15.90 -0.65 4.63
C TYR A 86 -15.24 0.32 3.64
N HIS A 87 -15.70 1.57 3.57
CA HIS A 87 -15.06 2.61 2.77
C HIS A 87 -13.64 2.89 3.28
N ASN A 88 -13.46 2.99 4.58
CA ASN A 88 -12.15 3.19 5.20
C ASN A 88 -11.18 2.02 4.90
N ARG A 89 -11.65 0.76 5.03
CA ARG A 89 -10.85 -0.43 4.67
C ARG A 89 -10.46 -0.45 3.19
N TYR A 90 -11.40 -0.12 2.31
CA TYR A 90 -11.15 -0.02 0.87
C TYR A 90 -10.07 1.00 0.56
N TRP A 91 -10.20 2.22 1.09
CA TRP A 91 -9.24 3.30 0.80
C TRP A 91 -7.85 3.06 1.42
N LYS A 92 -7.74 2.42 2.58
CA LYS A 92 -6.46 1.98 3.14
C LYS A 92 -5.75 0.99 2.20
N SER A 93 -6.50 0.08 1.61
CA SER A 93 -5.97 -0.85 0.59
C SER A 93 -5.54 -0.11 -0.68
N GLU A 94 -6.33 0.84 -1.17
CA GLU A 94 -6.01 1.67 -2.33
C GLU A 94 -4.74 2.49 -2.09
N LEU A 95 -4.56 3.05 -0.89
CA LEU A 95 -3.34 3.77 -0.51
C LEU A 95 -2.10 2.88 -0.64
N ILE A 96 -2.13 1.66 -0.09
CA ILE A 96 -1.03 0.70 -0.20
C ILE A 96 -0.79 0.33 -1.67
N ASP A 97 -1.85 0.08 -2.42
CA ASP A 97 -1.74 -0.31 -3.82
C ASP A 97 -1.10 0.80 -4.67
N PHE A 98 -1.53 2.04 -4.51
CA PHE A 98 -0.98 3.16 -5.29
C PHE A 98 0.45 3.55 -4.92
N ILE A 99 0.84 3.40 -3.67
CA ILE A 99 2.10 3.94 -3.17
C ILE A 99 3.20 2.87 -3.10
N ILE A 100 2.84 1.62 -2.77
CA ILE A 100 3.80 0.55 -2.53
C ILE A 100 3.84 -0.47 -3.67
N LEU A 101 2.67 -0.82 -4.24
CA LEU A 101 2.59 -1.90 -5.23
C LEU A 101 2.64 -1.40 -6.68
N GLN A 102 2.16 -0.17 -6.93
CA GLN A 102 2.23 0.43 -8.24
C GLN A 102 3.57 1.11 -8.43
N GLN A 103 4.16 0.94 -9.62
CA GLN A 103 5.45 1.53 -9.99
C GLN A 103 5.41 1.99 -11.44
N ASP A 104 5.87 3.21 -11.68
CA ASP A 104 6.02 3.75 -13.04
C ASP A 104 7.38 3.33 -13.62
N ALA A 105 7.37 2.36 -14.53
CA ALA A 105 8.57 1.86 -15.17
C ALA A 105 9.25 2.88 -16.13
N PHE A 106 8.57 3.96 -16.48
CA PHE A 106 9.09 5.02 -17.36
C PHE A 106 9.65 6.21 -16.59
N ASP A 107 9.38 6.32 -15.30
CA ASP A 107 10.00 7.32 -14.44
C ASP A 107 11.32 6.80 -13.86
N ALA A 108 12.39 7.57 -13.99
CA ALA A 108 13.73 7.14 -13.60
C ALA A 108 13.88 6.98 -12.06
N ILE A 109 13.10 7.72 -11.29
CA ILE A 109 13.15 7.70 -9.83
C ILE A 109 12.26 6.59 -9.28
N ASP A 110 11.01 6.51 -9.76
CA ASP A 110 10.04 5.53 -9.28
C ASP A 110 10.40 4.10 -9.72
N SER A 111 10.98 3.92 -10.92
CA SER A 111 11.41 2.61 -11.43
C SER A 111 12.55 1.97 -10.64
N SER A 112 13.27 2.73 -9.83
CA SER A 112 14.44 2.25 -9.07
C SER A 112 14.41 2.76 -7.64
N THR A 113 13.61 2.13 -6.80
CA THR A 113 13.44 2.53 -5.39
C THR A 113 14.44 1.80 -4.49
N PRO A 114 15.40 2.50 -3.86
CA PRO A 114 16.34 1.90 -2.92
C PRO A 114 15.64 1.44 -1.64
N MET A 115 16.27 0.51 -0.91
CA MET A 115 15.65 -0.18 0.23
C MET A 115 15.27 0.77 1.38
N ASP A 116 16.11 1.75 1.68
CA ASP A 116 15.84 2.75 2.73
C ASP A 116 14.62 3.63 2.41
N ARG A 117 14.41 3.94 1.13
CA ARG A 117 13.19 4.61 0.69
C ARG A 117 11.97 3.70 0.77
N GLN A 118 12.09 2.42 0.38
CA GLN A 118 10.98 1.44 0.48
C GLN A 118 10.54 1.30 1.94
N GLU A 119 11.51 1.17 2.85
CA GLU A 119 11.25 1.13 4.29
C GLU A 119 10.51 2.38 4.77
N PHE A 120 11.02 3.56 4.42
CA PHE A 120 10.41 4.84 4.80
C PHE A 120 8.98 4.96 4.30
N MET A 121 8.75 4.69 3.01
CA MET A 121 7.42 4.80 2.40
C MET A 121 6.43 3.78 2.98
N LEU A 122 6.86 2.54 3.22
CA LEU A 122 6.01 1.54 3.87
C LEU A 122 5.63 1.97 5.29
N ASN A 123 6.58 2.49 6.07
CA ASN A 123 6.32 2.99 7.41
C ASN A 123 5.30 4.14 7.39
N LYS A 124 5.45 5.11 6.47
CA LYS A 124 4.52 6.23 6.34
C LYS A 124 3.12 5.79 5.90
N VAL A 125 3.01 4.86 4.98
CA VAL A 125 1.71 4.30 4.56
C VAL A 125 1.02 3.58 5.72
N LEU A 126 1.75 2.77 6.49
CA LEU A 126 1.19 2.07 7.65
C LEU A 126 0.80 3.03 8.77
N GLU A 127 1.58 4.10 9.00
CA GLU A 127 1.25 5.16 9.96
C GLU A 127 -0.12 5.80 9.62
N VAL A 128 -0.34 6.14 8.34
CA VAL A 128 -1.64 6.66 7.86
C VAL A 128 -2.75 5.62 8.02
N CYS A 129 -2.50 4.35 7.69
CA CYS A 129 -3.49 3.28 7.82
C CYS A 129 -3.88 3.00 9.27
N ASP A 130 -2.95 3.16 10.21
CA ASP A 130 -3.18 2.89 11.63
C ASP A 130 -3.86 4.05 12.35
N ALA A 131 -3.76 5.28 11.81
CA ALA A 131 -4.36 6.44 12.41
C ALA A 131 -5.90 6.26 12.53
N PRO A 132 -6.49 6.52 13.71
CA PRO A 132 -7.92 6.54 13.86
C PRO A 132 -8.46 7.81 13.17
N VAL A 133 -9.30 7.62 12.17
CA VAL A 133 -9.97 8.71 11.46
C VAL A 133 -11.44 8.36 11.32
N ASP A 134 -12.30 9.27 11.76
CA ASP A 134 -13.73 9.19 11.56
C ASP A 134 -14.15 10.11 10.42
N PHE A 135 -15.05 9.65 9.57
CA PHE A 135 -15.57 10.40 8.43
C PHE A 135 -17.08 10.55 8.54
N GLU A 136 -17.59 11.71 8.18
CA GLU A 136 -19.03 11.98 8.17
C GLU A 136 -19.72 11.36 6.95
N SER A 137 -18.99 11.23 5.82
CA SER A 137 -19.51 10.67 4.57
C SER A 137 -18.46 9.85 3.83
N PHE A 138 -18.89 9.00 2.89
CA PHE A 138 -17.97 8.24 2.04
C PHE A 138 -17.22 9.16 1.06
N GLU A 139 -17.79 10.29 0.68
CA GLU A 139 -17.15 11.32 -0.12
C GLU A 139 -15.97 11.95 0.64
N ASP A 140 -16.14 12.27 1.93
CA ASP A 140 -15.08 12.81 2.78
C ASP A 140 -13.95 11.80 2.95
N CYS A 141 -14.29 10.55 3.21
CA CYS A 141 -13.33 9.45 3.26
C CYS A 141 -12.53 9.33 1.95
N SER A 142 -13.23 9.32 0.83
CA SER A 142 -12.64 9.26 -0.50
C SER A 142 -11.73 10.46 -0.79
N ALA A 143 -12.18 11.67 -0.48
CA ALA A 143 -11.41 12.90 -0.70
C ALA A 143 -10.14 12.93 0.15
N HIS A 144 -10.23 12.53 1.41
CA HIS A 144 -9.10 12.44 2.33
C HIS A 144 -7.99 11.51 1.78
N TYR A 145 -8.34 10.26 1.46
CA TYR A 145 -7.35 9.31 0.96
C TYR A 145 -6.83 9.67 -0.43
N LYS A 146 -7.64 10.20 -1.33
CA LYS A 146 -7.19 10.70 -2.64
C LYS A 146 -6.16 11.82 -2.50
N ASN A 147 -6.36 12.73 -1.56
CA ASN A 147 -5.39 13.79 -1.27
C ASN A 147 -4.05 13.21 -0.79
N ILE A 148 -4.08 12.29 0.18
CA ILE A 148 -2.89 11.60 0.68
C ILE A 148 -2.18 10.84 -0.43
N ILE A 149 -2.91 10.07 -1.24
CA ILE A 149 -2.36 9.33 -2.38
C ILE A 149 -1.66 10.28 -3.36
N ASN A 150 -2.27 11.43 -3.67
CA ASN A 150 -1.67 12.41 -4.57
C ASN A 150 -0.35 12.98 -4.01
N ILE A 151 -0.30 13.32 -2.73
CA ILE A 151 0.91 13.81 -2.06
C ILE A 151 2.00 12.72 -2.08
N MET A 152 1.68 11.51 -1.66
CA MET A 152 2.65 10.41 -1.57
C MET A 152 3.14 9.95 -2.95
N ARG A 153 2.32 10.06 -4.00
CA ARG A 153 2.78 9.83 -5.38
C ARG A 153 3.83 10.85 -5.81
N GLN A 154 3.68 12.12 -5.45
CA GLN A 154 4.73 13.12 -5.71
C GLN A 154 6.02 12.78 -4.96
N MET A 155 5.93 12.21 -3.76
CA MET A 155 7.12 11.69 -3.06
C MET A 155 7.76 10.54 -3.84
N ASN A 156 6.97 9.63 -4.46
CA ASN A 156 7.51 8.55 -5.29
C ASN A 156 8.25 9.05 -6.55
N TYR A 157 7.84 10.19 -7.12
CA TYR A 157 8.52 10.82 -8.25
C TYR A 157 9.66 11.77 -7.86
N SER A 158 9.90 11.98 -6.57
CA SER A 158 10.98 12.83 -6.07
C SER A 158 12.17 12.00 -5.60
N GLU A 159 13.39 12.49 -5.81
CA GLU A 159 14.58 11.86 -5.23
C GLU A 159 14.47 11.82 -3.69
N TYR A 160 14.79 10.68 -3.10
CA TYR A 160 14.67 10.47 -1.66
C TYR A 160 15.53 11.48 -0.89
N LYS A 161 14.94 12.14 0.10
CA LYS A 161 15.56 13.21 0.91
C LYS A 161 15.92 14.48 0.12
N SER A 162 15.42 14.66 -1.10
CA SER A 162 15.54 15.94 -1.83
C SER A 162 14.61 17.00 -1.21
N ALA A 163 14.85 18.26 -1.59
CA ALA A 163 13.98 19.36 -1.14
C ALA A 163 12.51 19.18 -1.55
N ASP A 164 12.26 18.62 -2.74
CA ASP A 164 10.91 18.31 -3.20
C ASP A 164 10.28 17.18 -2.39
N PHE A 165 11.03 16.11 -2.09
CA PHE A 165 10.56 15.02 -1.23
C PHE A 165 10.18 15.55 0.16
N GLU A 166 11.03 16.36 0.79
CA GLU A 166 10.77 16.94 2.12
C GLU A 166 9.56 17.88 2.12
N LYS A 167 9.38 18.67 1.06
CA LYS A 167 8.20 19.51 0.89
C LYS A 167 6.90 18.70 0.89
N TYR A 168 6.86 17.59 0.14
CA TYR A 168 5.68 16.72 0.11
C TYR A 168 5.49 15.96 1.42
N LEU A 169 6.57 15.58 2.09
CA LEU A 169 6.51 14.99 3.43
C LEU A 169 5.89 15.96 4.45
N GLU A 170 6.24 17.24 4.39
CA GLU A 170 5.63 18.26 5.24
C GLU A 170 4.15 18.45 4.95
N GLN A 171 3.75 18.45 3.67
CA GLN A 171 2.34 18.46 3.29
C GLN A 171 1.59 17.23 3.81
N LEU A 172 2.17 16.03 3.68
CA LEU A 172 1.61 14.80 4.23
C LEU A 172 1.38 14.92 5.73
N ASN A 173 2.41 15.34 6.47
CA ASN A 173 2.34 15.52 7.92
C ASN A 173 1.26 16.55 8.33
N THR A 174 1.01 17.57 7.51
CA THR A 174 -0.03 18.56 7.77
C THR A 174 -1.43 17.97 7.61
N VAL A 175 -1.64 17.16 6.55
CA VAL A 175 -2.95 16.52 6.28
C VAL A 175 -3.25 15.40 7.27
N THR A 176 -2.22 14.70 7.75
CA THR A 176 -2.38 13.56 8.69
C THR A 176 -2.32 13.96 10.16
N ARG A 177 -1.97 15.22 10.49
CA ARG A 177 -2.12 15.74 11.85
C ARG A 177 -3.61 15.89 12.14
N HIS A 178 -4.12 14.97 12.94
CA HIS A 178 -5.41 15.22 13.60
C HIS A 178 -5.14 16.20 14.73
N ASP A 179 -5.77 17.37 14.69
CA ASP A 179 -5.78 18.27 15.82
C ASP A 179 -6.40 17.53 17.02
N ASN A 180 -5.55 17.20 18.01
CA ASN A 180 -5.96 16.67 19.30
C ASN A 180 -6.63 17.77 20.12
#